data_dcc3a3bcf10d65020a08f8eb7f2506d3
#
_entry.id   dcc3a3bcf10d65020a08f8eb7f2506d3
#
_cell.length_a   1.000
_cell.length_b   1.000
_cell.length_c   1.000
_cell.angle_alpha   90.00
_cell.angle_beta   90.00
_cell.angle_gamma   90.00
#
_symmetry.space_group_name_H-M   'P 1'
#
loop_
_entity.id
_entity.type
_entity.pdbx_description
1 polymer ?
#
loop_
_entity_poly.entity_id
_entity_poly.type
_entity_poly.pdbx_seq_one_letter_code
_entity_poly.pdbx_strand_id
1 'polypeptide(L)'
;MVDNKVLNIAAGFISLVVAGVVLKLAKPVLFPFFLAIFISYIINPALEFLTRRKVPKFLAVILLILGTFSLMYVFGAVFYSSGKAFVAEFPKYGAQFESLFKELETERFLGAHWNLPALLGNINAEKIASIAVSALGPFFSFLSTVLLVLVFLIFILAGRGRLAVKIERSFSSGHAKKMAEILEKINGQIEKYLAIKTVFCVMNGIIVGVVLALFGVEFAIVFGFLAFLLNYIPNIGSTVSTAVPIVIAFLQYGSVLRCLSILAIVVLLDNLMGNFLEPRFMGKGLGLSPLLVIFSLIFWGWLWGIPGMVLSTPIMAVIKIVCANVPSLRPVAELMSK
;
A
#
# COMPACT_ATOMS: atom_id res chain seq x y z
N MET A 1 -11.61 47.58 -11.92
CA MET A 1 -12.45 46.37 -12.07
C MET A 1 -11.54 45.17 -12.08
N VAL A 2 -11.52 44.37 -11.04
CA VAL A 2 -10.77 43.09 -11.05
C VAL A 2 -11.47 42.20 -12.07
N ASP A 3 -10.72 41.72 -13.06
CA ASP A 3 -11.26 40.88 -14.11
C ASP A 3 -11.89 39.64 -13.45
N ASN A 4 -13.17 39.35 -13.70
CA ASN A 4 -13.89 38.22 -13.12
C ASN A 4 -13.14 36.88 -13.32
N LYS A 5 -12.30 36.79 -14.37
CA LYS A 5 -11.44 35.63 -14.62
C LYS A 5 -10.34 35.46 -13.55
N VAL A 6 -9.69 36.57 -13.15
CA VAL A 6 -8.65 36.54 -12.11
C VAL A 6 -9.25 36.17 -10.77
N LEU A 7 -10.43 36.72 -10.44
CA LEU A 7 -11.14 36.37 -9.21
C LEU A 7 -11.53 34.89 -9.17
N ASN A 8 -12.04 34.34 -10.27
CA ASN A 8 -12.44 32.95 -10.38
C ASN A 8 -11.23 32.01 -10.28
N ILE A 9 -10.08 32.36 -10.88
CA ILE A 9 -8.85 31.58 -10.78
C ILE A 9 -8.33 31.62 -9.34
N ALA A 10 -8.29 32.79 -8.70
CA ALA A 10 -7.87 32.95 -7.32
C ALA A 10 -8.78 32.16 -6.35
N ALA A 11 -10.09 32.24 -6.52
CA ALA A 11 -11.06 31.49 -5.74
C ALA A 11 -10.89 29.98 -5.93
N GLY A 12 -10.66 29.51 -7.18
CA GLY A 12 -10.37 28.12 -7.48
C GLY A 12 -9.10 27.62 -6.79
N PHE A 13 -8.03 28.43 -6.84
CA PHE A 13 -6.76 28.10 -6.17
C PHE A 13 -6.91 28.03 -4.64
N ILE A 14 -7.57 29.02 -4.03
CA ILE A 14 -7.85 29.04 -2.59
C ILE A 14 -8.69 27.82 -2.19
N SER A 15 -9.74 27.50 -2.96
CA SER A 15 -10.57 26.31 -2.71
C SER A 15 -9.76 25.01 -2.74
N LEU A 16 -8.82 24.89 -3.68
CA LEU A 16 -7.95 23.73 -3.80
C LEU A 16 -6.99 23.61 -2.61
N VAL A 17 -6.39 24.73 -2.19
CA VAL A 17 -5.53 24.76 -1.00
C VAL A 17 -6.31 24.41 0.26
N VAL A 18 -7.50 25.02 0.46
CA VAL A 18 -8.37 24.70 1.60
C VAL A 18 -8.77 23.23 1.59
N ALA A 19 -9.15 22.68 0.45
CA ALA A 19 -9.45 21.24 0.32
C ALA A 19 -8.25 20.37 0.71
N GLY A 20 -7.04 20.71 0.27
CA GLY A 20 -5.81 20.01 0.67
C GLY A 20 -5.55 20.06 2.18
N VAL A 21 -5.72 21.22 2.80
CA VAL A 21 -5.59 21.40 4.26
C VAL A 21 -6.64 20.57 5.01
N VAL A 22 -7.89 20.61 4.57
CA VAL A 22 -8.98 19.82 5.17
C VAL A 22 -8.69 18.32 5.04
N LEU A 23 -8.27 17.85 3.87
CA LEU A 23 -7.90 16.45 3.66
C LEU A 23 -6.74 16.01 4.57
N LYS A 24 -5.77 16.90 4.81
CA LYS A 24 -4.64 16.63 5.70
C LYS A 24 -5.05 16.58 7.16
N LEU A 25 -5.85 17.53 7.62
CA LEU A 25 -6.35 17.59 9.00
C LEU A 25 -7.34 16.44 9.29
N ALA A 26 -8.16 16.07 8.32
CA ALA A 26 -9.12 14.98 8.43
C ALA A 26 -8.49 13.58 8.23
N LYS A 27 -7.15 13.47 8.06
CA LYS A 27 -6.41 12.21 7.92
C LYS A 27 -6.85 11.12 8.94
N PRO A 28 -7.00 11.43 10.26
CA PRO A 28 -7.34 10.39 11.23
C PRO A 28 -8.67 9.67 10.98
N VAL A 29 -9.57 10.31 10.24
CA VAL A 29 -10.90 9.76 9.88
C VAL A 29 -10.94 9.31 8.42
N LEU A 30 -10.43 10.14 7.51
CA LEU A 30 -10.50 9.86 6.07
C LEU A 30 -9.63 8.67 5.68
N PHE A 31 -8.43 8.54 6.24
CA PHE A 31 -7.57 7.41 5.89
C PHE A 31 -8.19 6.06 6.27
N PRO A 32 -8.69 5.82 7.51
CA PRO A 32 -9.40 4.59 7.84
C PRO A 32 -10.66 4.36 6.98
N PHE A 33 -11.37 5.42 6.61
CA PHE A 33 -12.54 5.33 5.74
C PHE A 33 -12.18 4.85 4.32
N PHE A 34 -11.19 5.46 3.67
CA PHE A 34 -10.73 5.03 2.35
C PHE A 34 -10.14 3.62 2.39
N LEU A 35 -9.40 3.27 3.45
CA LEU A 35 -8.89 1.93 3.64
C LEU A 35 -10.02 0.91 3.81
N ALA A 36 -11.08 1.25 4.54
CA ALA A 36 -12.27 0.39 4.68
C ALA A 36 -13.01 0.19 3.34
N ILE A 37 -13.14 1.24 2.54
CA ILE A 37 -13.68 1.14 1.17
C ILE A 37 -12.82 0.17 0.36
N PHE A 38 -11.51 0.34 0.36
CA PHE A 38 -10.56 -0.49 -0.36
C PHE A 38 -10.68 -1.96 0.06
N ILE A 39 -10.61 -2.24 1.36
CA ILE A 39 -10.77 -3.59 1.93
C ILE A 39 -12.16 -4.16 1.57
N SER A 40 -13.21 -3.36 1.58
CA SER A 40 -14.57 -3.82 1.24
C SER A 40 -14.68 -4.34 -0.19
N TYR A 41 -13.95 -3.76 -1.14
CA TYR A 41 -13.89 -4.25 -2.52
C TYR A 41 -13.06 -5.53 -2.64
N ILE A 42 -11.95 -5.63 -1.90
CA ILE A 42 -11.11 -6.84 -1.88
C ILE A 42 -11.87 -8.04 -1.30
N ILE A 43 -12.67 -7.81 -0.26
CA ILE A 43 -13.41 -8.86 0.46
C ILE A 43 -14.70 -9.25 -0.29
N ASN A 44 -15.22 -8.41 -1.18
CA ASN A 44 -16.50 -8.68 -1.84
C ASN A 44 -16.58 -10.03 -2.59
N PRO A 45 -15.57 -10.46 -3.36
CA PRO A 45 -15.60 -11.78 -3.99
C PRO A 45 -15.77 -12.92 -2.97
N ALA A 46 -15.12 -12.80 -1.80
CA ALA A 46 -15.26 -13.77 -0.72
C ALA A 46 -16.65 -13.72 -0.08
N LEU A 47 -17.23 -12.52 0.05
CA LEU A 47 -18.61 -12.35 0.53
C LEU A 47 -19.61 -13.00 -0.43
N GLU A 48 -19.46 -12.79 -1.72
CA GLU A 48 -20.32 -13.43 -2.72
C GLU A 48 -20.15 -14.94 -2.74
N PHE A 49 -18.91 -15.44 -2.61
CA PHE A 49 -18.65 -16.87 -2.54
C PHE A 49 -19.34 -17.52 -1.34
N LEU A 50 -19.27 -16.91 -0.15
CA LEU A 50 -19.94 -17.41 1.06
C LEU A 50 -21.47 -17.37 0.92
N THR A 51 -22.01 -16.28 0.40
CA THR A 51 -23.46 -16.13 0.22
C THR A 51 -24.02 -17.08 -0.84
N ARG A 52 -23.28 -17.35 -1.91
CA ARG A 52 -23.64 -18.40 -2.91
C ARG A 52 -23.66 -19.80 -2.29
N ARG A 53 -22.87 -20.04 -1.24
CA ARG A 53 -22.90 -21.28 -0.45
C ARG A 53 -23.99 -21.31 0.63
N LYS A 54 -25.01 -20.45 0.51
CA LYS A 54 -26.17 -20.34 1.41
C LYS A 54 -25.81 -19.88 2.84
N VAL A 55 -24.63 -19.31 3.07
CA VAL A 55 -24.31 -18.66 4.33
C VAL A 55 -25.10 -17.35 4.42
N PRO A 56 -25.89 -17.12 5.50
CA PRO A 56 -26.61 -15.87 5.66
C PRO A 56 -25.68 -14.68 5.57
N LYS A 57 -26.08 -13.61 4.84
CA LYS A 57 -25.24 -12.43 4.59
C LYS A 57 -24.65 -11.85 5.87
N PHE A 58 -25.44 -11.80 6.95
CA PHE A 58 -24.98 -11.31 8.26
C PHE A 58 -23.82 -12.14 8.80
N LEU A 59 -23.94 -13.48 8.75
CA LEU A 59 -22.89 -14.38 9.23
C LEU A 59 -21.64 -14.31 8.34
N ALA A 60 -21.80 -14.22 7.02
CA ALA A 60 -20.69 -14.06 6.08
C ALA A 60 -19.91 -12.76 6.35
N VAL A 61 -20.59 -11.66 6.62
CA VAL A 61 -19.97 -10.38 6.98
C VAL A 61 -19.18 -10.51 8.29
N ILE A 62 -19.75 -11.13 9.33
CA ILE A 62 -19.05 -11.35 10.61
C ILE A 62 -17.79 -12.19 10.40
N LEU A 63 -17.90 -13.31 9.68
CA LEU A 63 -16.75 -14.19 9.40
C LEU A 63 -15.63 -13.45 8.66
N LEU A 64 -15.97 -12.63 7.67
CA LEU A 64 -14.98 -11.85 6.92
C LEU A 64 -14.36 -10.74 7.75
N ILE A 65 -15.11 -10.09 8.63
CA ILE A 65 -14.59 -9.09 9.58
C ILE A 65 -13.62 -9.75 10.56
N LEU A 66 -14.03 -10.87 11.17
CA LEU A 66 -13.17 -11.62 12.08
C LEU A 66 -11.91 -12.14 11.37
N GLY A 67 -12.02 -12.63 10.14
CA GLY A 67 -10.90 -13.04 9.31
C GLY A 67 -9.94 -11.87 9.01
N THR A 68 -10.48 -10.71 8.65
CA THR A 68 -9.69 -9.50 8.39
C THR A 68 -8.98 -9.03 9.67
N PHE A 69 -9.70 -9.01 10.79
CA PHE A 69 -9.12 -8.66 12.08
C PHE A 69 -8.02 -9.64 12.50
N SER A 70 -8.27 -10.94 12.39
CA SER A 70 -7.28 -11.99 12.69
C SER A 70 -6.03 -11.83 11.83
N LEU A 71 -6.21 -11.58 10.53
CA LEU A 71 -5.11 -11.34 9.59
C LEU A 71 -4.30 -10.11 10.00
N MET A 72 -4.95 -8.98 10.28
CA MET A 72 -4.28 -7.75 10.72
C MET A 72 -3.56 -7.95 12.06
N TYR A 73 -4.15 -8.68 12.99
CA TYR A 73 -3.54 -9.00 14.28
C TYR A 73 -2.28 -9.85 14.11
N VAL A 74 -2.36 -10.94 13.33
CA VAL A 74 -1.22 -11.82 13.06
C VAL A 74 -0.07 -11.05 12.41
N PHE A 75 -0.36 -10.24 11.38
CA PHE A 75 0.67 -9.41 10.75
C PHE A 75 1.25 -8.37 11.71
N GLY A 76 0.43 -7.71 12.51
CA GLY A 76 0.90 -6.78 13.54
C GLY A 76 1.80 -7.45 14.57
N ALA A 77 1.44 -8.65 15.02
CA ALA A 77 2.23 -9.43 15.97
C ALA A 77 3.57 -9.89 15.37
N VAL A 78 3.56 -10.40 14.13
CA VAL A 78 4.79 -10.79 13.41
C VAL A 78 5.69 -9.57 13.19
N PHE A 79 5.14 -8.45 12.78
CA PHE A 79 5.91 -7.22 12.57
C PHE A 79 6.53 -6.70 13.89
N TYR A 80 5.77 -6.74 14.96
CA TYR A 80 6.24 -6.33 16.29
C TYR A 80 7.34 -7.27 16.83
N SER A 81 7.15 -8.59 16.73
CA SER A 81 8.15 -9.56 17.19
C SER A 81 9.45 -9.50 16.37
N SER A 82 9.32 -9.35 15.05
CA SER A 82 10.48 -9.20 14.15
C SER A 82 11.18 -7.87 14.32
N GLY A 83 10.43 -6.79 14.57
CA GLY A 83 11.01 -5.49 14.91
C GLY A 83 11.85 -5.56 16.20
N LYS A 84 11.35 -6.25 17.24
CA LYS A 84 12.13 -6.50 18.47
C LYS A 84 13.40 -7.33 18.20
N ALA A 85 13.27 -8.41 17.43
CA ALA A 85 14.40 -9.24 17.06
C ALA A 85 15.45 -8.45 16.25
N PHE A 86 15.00 -7.62 15.29
CA PHE A 86 15.89 -6.75 14.52
C PHE A 86 16.66 -5.77 15.42
N VAL A 87 15.97 -5.12 16.37
CA VAL A 87 16.64 -4.21 17.33
C VAL A 87 17.63 -4.95 18.21
N ALA A 88 17.30 -6.18 18.64
CA ALA A 88 18.20 -6.99 19.46
C ALA A 88 19.46 -7.45 18.70
N GLU A 89 19.32 -7.73 17.40
CA GLU A 89 20.44 -8.16 16.55
C GLU A 89 21.19 -7.00 15.87
N PHE A 90 20.68 -5.78 15.98
CA PHE A 90 21.30 -4.60 15.37
C PHE A 90 22.78 -4.40 15.75
N PRO A 91 23.22 -4.64 17.00
CA PRO A 91 24.64 -4.55 17.36
C PRO A 91 25.52 -5.54 16.58
N LYS A 92 25.01 -6.74 16.27
CA LYS A 92 25.72 -7.74 15.44
C LYS A 92 25.94 -7.21 14.01
N TYR A 93 24.90 -6.62 13.41
CA TYR A 93 25.03 -6.00 12.07
C TYR A 93 25.98 -4.81 12.07
N GLY A 94 25.99 -4.01 13.14
CA GLY A 94 26.94 -2.90 13.31
C GLY A 94 28.39 -3.39 13.33
N ALA A 95 28.69 -4.44 14.10
CA ALA A 95 30.02 -5.04 14.17
C ALA A 95 30.44 -5.68 12.83
N GLN A 96 29.53 -6.35 12.14
CA GLN A 96 29.80 -6.91 10.81
C GLN A 96 30.05 -5.83 9.77
N PHE A 97 29.29 -4.74 9.81
CA PHE A 97 29.49 -3.60 8.95
C PHE A 97 30.87 -2.94 9.17
N GLU A 98 31.27 -2.79 10.44
CA GLU A 98 32.61 -2.26 10.78
C GLU A 98 33.75 -3.17 10.28
N SER A 99 33.59 -4.50 10.39
CA SER A 99 34.58 -5.45 9.90
C SER A 99 34.71 -5.41 8.37
N LEU A 100 33.58 -5.36 7.65
CA LEU A 100 33.56 -5.26 6.19
C LEU A 100 34.16 -3.94 5.69
N PHE A 101 33.91 -2.83 6.40
CA PHE A 101 34.52 -1.55 6.06
C PHE A 101 36.03 -1.52 6.28
N LYS A 102 36.53 -2.11 7.38
CA LYS A 102 37.98 -2.26 7.61
C LYS A 102 38.64 -3.10 6.53
N GLU A 103 37.99 -4.12 6.04
CA GLU A 103 38.48 -4.96 4.95
C GLU A 103 38.54 -4.19 3.62
N LEU A 104 37.53 -3.35 3.32
CA LEU A 104 37.49 -2.48 2.15
C LEU A 104 38.45 -1.28 2.23
N GLU A 105 38.71 -0.72 3.41
CA GLU A 105 39.73 0.32 3.62
C GLU A 105 41.16 -0.21 3.38
N THR A 106 41.41 -1.48 3.73
CA THR A 106 42.72 -2.12 3.51
C THR A 106 42.99 -2.33 2.01
N GLU A 107 41.98 -2.45 1.18
CA GLU A 107 42.08 -2.62 -0.29
C GLU A 107 42.16 -1.30 -1.09
N ARG A 108 42.34 -0.13 -0.46
CA ARG A 108 42.56 1.20 -1.14
C ARG A 108 41.49 1.66 -2.14
N PHE A 109 40.24 1.19 -2.10
CA PHE A 109 39.25 1.52 -3.14
C PHE A 109 38.46 2.82 -2.92
N LEU A 110 38.45 3.40 -1.69
CA LEU A 110 37.71 4.64 -1.40
C LEU A 110 38.46 5.53 -0.44
N GLY A 111 39.12 6.57 -0.98
CA GLY A 111 39.87 7.58 -0.23
C GLY A 111 39.03 8.57 0.61
N ALA A 112 37.91 8.15 1.16
CA ALA A 112 37.08 8.97 2.01
C ALA A 112 37.02 8.39 3.42
N HIS A 113 37.62 9.11 4.39
CA HIS A 113 37.51 8.80 5.82
C HIS A 113 36.08 9.04 6.31
N TRP A 114 35.24 8.00 6.27
CA TRP A 114 33.92 8.04 6.88
C TRP A 114 34.02 7.61 8.34
N ASN A 115 33.80 8.56 9.27
CA ASN A 115 33.84 8.30 10.71
C ASN A 115 32.52 7.62 11.17
N LEU A 116 32.28 6.38 10.68
CA LEU A 116 31.09 5.58 11.00
C LEU A 116 31.01 5.14 12.47
N PRO A 117 32.12 4.87 13.21
CA PRO A 117 32.06 4.61 14.65
C PRO A 117 31.37 5.74 15.43
N ALA A 118 31.45 6.97 14.98
CA ALA A 118 30.77 8.11 15.60
C ALA A 118 29.21 8.09 15.36
N LEU A 119 28.75 7.48 14.28
CA LEU A 119 27.32 7.32 13.97
C LEU A 119 26.68 6.12 14.68
N LEU A 120 27.41 5.02 14.86
CA LEU A 120 26.96 3.78 15.47
C LEU A 120 27.24 3.71 16.98
N GLY A 121 28.29 4.38 17.47
CA GLY A 121 28.73 4.36 18.87
C GLY A 121 27.76 5.00 19.87
N ASN A 122 26.72 5.67 19.40
CA ASN A 122 25.70 6.32 20.22
C ASN A 122 24.43 5.48 20.46
N ILE A 123 24.42 4.19 20.10
CA ILE A 123 23.27 3.30 20.36
C ILE A 123 23.49 2.56 21.66
N ASN A 124 23.24 3.24 22.79
CA ASN A 124 23.24 2.65 24.13
C ASN A 124 21.94 1.90 24.42
N ALA A 125 21.99 0.94 25.37
CA ALA A 125 20.80 0.19 25.84
C ALA A 125 19.64 1.12 26.27
N GLU A 126 19.92 2.32 26.77
CA GLU A 126 18.90 3.34 27.10
C GLU A 126 18.19 3.87 25.85
N LYS A 127 18.89 4.07 24.72
CA LYS A 127 18.27 4.44 23.45
C LYS A 127 17.39 3.32 22.90
N ILE A 128 17.82 2.07 23.05
CA ILE A 128 17.02 0.90 22.64
C ILE A 128 15.75 0.80 23.51
N ALA A 129 15.87 1.01 24.83
CA ALA A 129 14.72 1.06 25.72
C ALA A 129 13.78 2.23 25.40
N SER A 130 14.31 3.42 25.07
CA SER A 130 13.50 4.58 24.63
C SER A 130 12.78 4.33 23.32
N ILE A 131 13.40 3.63 22.36
CA ILE A 131 12.76 3.21 21.09
C ILE A 131 11.66 2.20 21.38
N ALA A 132 11.86 1.25 22.28
CA ALA A 132 10.83 0.27 22.67
C ALA A 132 9.62 0.95 23.35
N VAL A 133 9.86 1.92 24.22
CA VAL A 133 8.79 2.72 24.87
C VAL A 133 8.12 3.64 23.84
N SER A 134 8.88 4.26 22.95
CA SER A 134 8.33 5.12 21.88
C SER A 134 7.51 4.34 20.85
N ALA A 135 7.71 3.02 20.73
CA ALA A 135 6.90 2.16 19.86
C ALA A 135 5.48 1.87 20.42
N LEU A 136 5.23 2.13 21.69
CA LEU A 136 3.89 1.96 22.29
C LEU A 136 2.88 2.96 21.71
N GLY A 137 3.26 4.21 21.51
CA GLY A 137 2.37 5.24 20.94
C GLY A 137 1.88 4.87 19.52
N PRO A 138 2.75 4.54 18.57
CA PRO A 138 2.40 4.01 17.26
C PRO A 138 1.52 2.75 17.32
N PHE A 139 1.73 1.86 18.28
CA PHE A 139 0.91 0.65 18.45
C PHE A 139 -0.54 1.00 18.83
N PHE A 140 -0.77 1.88 19.79
CA PHE A 140 -2.12 2.34 20.14
C PHE A 140 -2.79 3.11 18.99
N SER A 141 -2.03 3.92 18.26
CA SER A 141 -2.51 4.60 17.06
C SER A 141 -2.90 3.61 15.95
N PHE A 142 -2.13 2.55 15.77
CA PHE A 142 -2.46 1.47 14.84
C PHE A 142 -3.76 0.76 15.27
N LEU A 143 -3.88 0.40 16.54
CA LEU A 143 -5.09 -0.26 17.05
C LEU A 143 -6.35 0.61 16.89
N SER A 144 -6.25 1.90 17.19
CA SER A 144 -7.33 2.88 16.95
C SER A 144 -7.72 2.94 15.46
N THR A 145 -6.73 2.95 14.56
CA THR A 145 -6.96 2.95 13.11
C THR A 145 -7.67 1.67 12.68
N VAL A 146 -7.25 0.50 13.18
CA VAL A 146 -7.87 -0.79 12.88
C VAL A 146 -9.34 -0.80 13.33
N LEU A 147 -9.63 -0.32 14.55
CA LEU A 147 -11.00 -0.23 15.04
C LEU A 147 -11.88 0.66 14.15
N LEU A 148 -11.39 1.84 13.74
CA LEU A 148 -12.11 2.70 12.81
C LEU A 148 -12.34 2.05 11.45
N VAL A 149 -11.35 1.37 10.92
CA VAL A 149 -11.48 0.61 9.66
C VAL A 149 -12.57 -0.44 9.79
N LEU A 150 -12.59 -1.21 10.89
CA LEU A 150 -13.61 -2.24 11.11
C LEU A 150 -15.00 -1.63 11.24
N VAL A 151 -15.16 -0.52 11.97
CA VAL A 151 -16.43 0.19 12.07
C VAL A 151 -16.92 0.61 10.69
N PHE A 152 -16.10 1.31 9.92
CA PHE A 152 -16.47 1.71 8.56
C PHE A 152 -16.76 0.51 7.65
N LEU A 153 -15.98 -0.56 7.76
CA LEU A 153 -16.15 -1.77 6.97
C LEU A 153 -17.52 -2.43 7.23
N ILE A 154 -17.93 -2.50 8.52
CA ILE A 154 -19.26 -2.99 8.90
C ILE A 154 -20.36 -2.19 8.20
N PHE A 155 -20.31 -0.86 8.30
CA PHE A 155 -21.32 0.01 7.70
C PHE A 155 -21.33 -0.09 6.16
N ILE A 156 -20.16 -0.14 5.53
CA ILE A 156 -20.04 -0.26 4.08
C ILE A 156 -20.62 -1.59 3.60
N LEU A 157 -20.24 -2.72 4.22
CA LEU A 157 -20.71 -4.04 3.83
C LEU A 157 -22.21 -4.23 4.13
N ALA A 158 -22.70 -3.69 5.26
CA ALA A 158 -24.13 -3.72 5.59
C ALA A 158 -24.98 -2.86 4.64
N GLY A 159 -24.41 -1.72 4.18
CA GLY A 159 -25.07 -0.79 3.25
C GLY A 159 -25.03 -1.20 1.79
N ARG A 160 -24.21 -2.18 1.42
CA ARG A 160 -24.03 -2.63 0.04
C ARG A 160 -25.31 -3.19 -0.54
N GLY A 161 -25.69 -2.73 -1.72
CA GLY A 161 -26.95 -3.06 -2.40
C GLY A 161 -28.10 -2.11 -2.10
N ARG A 162 -28.06 -1.34 -1.01
CA ARG A 162 -29.10 -0.34 -0.70
C ARG A 162 -28.98 0.93 -1.53
N LEU A 163 -27.78 1.23 -2.05
CA LEU A 163 -27.52 2.44 -2.82
C LEU A 163 -28.28 2.42 -4.16
N ALA A 164 -28.26 1.31 -4.87
CA ALA A 164 -29.01 1.15 -6.11
C ALA A 164 -30.52 1.32 -5.90
N VAL A 165 -31.08 0.69 -4.86
CA VAL A 165 -32.49 0.82 -4.48
C VAL A 165 -32.86 2.26 -4.08
N LYS A 166 -31.95 2.98 -3.38
CA LYS A 166 -32.19 4.38 -3.04
C LYS A 166 -32.19 5.27 -4.28
N ILE A 167 -31.31 5.02 -5.24
CA ILE A 167 -31.26 5.78 -6.50
C ILE A 167 -32.53 5.53 -7.31
N GLU A 168 -32.99 4.30 -7.43
CA GLU A 168 -34.24 3.97 -8.10
C GLU A 168 -35.46 4.70 -7.51
N ARG A 169 -35.45 4.91 -6.19
CA ARG A 169 -36.53 5.63 -5.48
C ARG A 169 -36.44 7.13 -5.54
N SER A 170 -35.23 7.69 -5.79
CA SER A 170 -34.97 9.13 -5.70
C SER A 170 -35.04 9.86 -7.04
N PHE A 171 -34.94 9.13 -8.15
CA PHE A 171 -34.93 9.71 -9.50
C PHE A 171 -36.07 9.16 -10.36
N SER A 172 -36.48 9.93 -11.39
CA SER A 172 -37.45 9.44 -12.38
C SER A 172 -36.93 8.20 -13.09
N SER A 173 -37.81 7.26 -13.40
CA SER A 173 -37.51 5.89 -13.84
C SER A 173 -36.46 5.75 -14.94
N GLY A 174 -36.40 6.67 -15.91
CA GLY A 174 -35.42 6.63 -17.00
C GLY A 174 -34.01 7.04 -16.61
N HIS A 175 -33.87 8.06 -15.77
CA HIS A 175 -32.56 8.54 -15.29
C HIS A 175 -32.00 7.63 -14.17
N ALA A 176 -32.88 7.12 -13.31
CA ALA A 176 -32.51 6.18 -12.26
C ALA A 176 -31.87 4.90 -12.81
N LYS A 177 -32.48 4.29 -13.84
CA LYS A 177 -31.97 3.08 -14.47
C LYS A 177 -30.57 3.30 -15.08
N LYS A 178 -30.39 4.37 -15.85
CA LYS A 178 -29.09 4.71 -16.45
C LYS A 178 -28.00 4.96 -15.40
N MET A 179 -28.35 5.64 -14.29
CA MET A 179 -27.44 5.90 -13.20
C MET A 179 -27.06 4.62 -12.47
N ALA A 180 -28.01 3.72 -12.21
CA ALA A 180 -27.78 2.42 -11.60
C ALA A 180 -26.84 1.55 -12.45
N GLU A 181 -27.07 1.48 -13.77
CA GLU A 181 -26.21 0.76 -14.71
C GLU A 181 -24.76 1.30 -14.72
N ILE A 182 -24.60 2.63 -14.71
CA ILE A 182 -23.26 3.26 -14.64
C ILE A 182 -22.56 2.90 -13.32
N LEU A 183 -23.26 2.97 -12.20
CA LEU A 183 -22.69 2.65 -10.89
C LEU A 183 -22.32 1.17 -10.76
N GLU A 184 -23.18 0.27 -11.26
CA GLU A 184 -22.90 -1.16 -11.28
C GLU A 184 -21.64 -1.46 -12.10
N LYS A 185 -21.51 -0.83 -13.28
CA LYS A 185 -20.34 -0.95 -14.14
C LYS A 185 -19.07 -0.43 -13.46
N ILE A 186 -19.14 0.73 -12.80
CA ILE A 186 -18.03 1.33 -12.04
C ILE A 186 -17.61 0.36 -10.92
N ASN A 187 -18.58 -0.09 -10.11
CA ASN A 187 -18.30 -1.01 -9.00
C ASN A 187 -17.65 -2.31 -9.48
N GLY A 188 -18.16 -2.93 -10.54
CA GLY A 188 -17.59 -4.15 -11.10
C GLY A 188 -16.16 -3.96 -11.64
N GLN A 189 -15.87 -2.81 -12.25
CA GLN A 189 -14.51 -2.49 -12.74
C GLN A 189 -13.54 -2.25 -11.58
N ILE A 190 -13.95 -1.53 -10.54
CA ILE A 190 -13.14 -1.29 -9.33
C ILE A 190 -12.84 -2.63 -8.64
N GLU A 191 -13.87 -3.45 -8.44
CA GLU A 191 -13.75 -4.75 -7.79
C GLU A 191 -12.77 -5.67 -8.53
N LYS A 192 -12.94 -5.79 -9.85
CA LYS A 192 -12.04 -6.58 -10.70
C LYS A 192 -10.60 -6.10 -10.61
N TYR A 193 -10.38 -4.77 -10.70
CA TYR A 193 -9.04 -4.18 -10.60
C TYR A 193 -8.39 -4.49 -9.25
N LEU A 194 -9.11 -4.20 -8.15
CA LEU A 194 -8.56 -4.36 -6.81
C LEU A 194 -8.32 -5.84 -6.45
N ALA A 195 -9.22 -6.74 -6.89
CA ALA A 195 -9.03 -8.17 -6.69
C ALA A 195 -7.78 -8.68 -7.41
N ILE A 196 -7.62 -8.36 -8.70
CA ILE A 196 -6.45 -8.75 -9.48
C ILE A 196 -5.18 -8.17 -8.84
N LYS A 197 -5.15 -6.86 -8.56
CA LYS A 197 -3.99 -6.21 -7.95
C LYS A 197 -3.60 -6.84 -6.62
N THR A 198 -4.58 -7.11 -5.76
CA THR A 198 -4.33 -7.76 -4.47
C THR A 198 -3.75 -9.17 -4.63
N VAL A 199 -4.29 -9.96 -5.56
CA VAL A 199 -3.74 -11.30 -5.84
C VAL A 199 -2.27 -11.20 -6.27
N PHE A 200 -1.93 -10.29 -7.18
CA PHE A 200 -0.54 -10.10 -7.61
C PHE A 200 0.35 -9.58 -6.49
N CYS A 201 -0.14 -8.67 -5.64
CA CYS A 201 0.61 -8.22 -4.45
C CYS A 201 0.88 -9.37 -3.47
N VAL A 202 -0.13 -10.22 -3.18
CA VAL A 202 0.02 -11.40 -2.32
C VAL A 202 1.02 -12.39 -2.91
N MET A 203 0.87 -12.70 -4.20
CA MET A 203 1.80 -13.60 -4.90
C MET A 203 3.24 -13.08 -4.83
N ASN A 204 3.44 -11.79 -5.08
CA ASN A 204 4.76 -11.17 -5.00
C ASN A 204 5.34 -11.25 -3.59
N GLY A 205 4.55 -10.91 -2.57
CA GLY A 205 4.96 -11.04 -1.17
C GLY A 205 5.36 -12.46 -0.78
N ILE A 206 4.59 -13.47 -1.22
CA ILE A 206 4.91 -14.89 -1.01
C ILE A 206 6.21 -15.27 -1.72
N ILE A 207 6.36 -14.88 -2.98
CA ILE A 207 7.56 -15.20 -3.79
C ILE A 207 8.80 -14.61 -3.13
N VAL A 208 8.78 -13.31 -2.80
CA VAL A 208 9.91 -12.65 -2.13
C VAL A 208 10.22 -13.31 -0.79
N GLY A 209 9.20 -13.56 0.04
CA GLY A 209 9.37 -14.24 1.33
C GLY A 209 9.95 -15.63 1.20
N VAL A 210 9.48 -16.45 0.25
CA VAL A 210 9.99 -17.79 -0.01
C VAL A 210 11.42 -17.75 -0.53
N VAL A 211 11.74 -16.89 -1.48
CA VAL A 211 13.11 -16.76 -1.99
C VAL A 211 14.07 -16.40 -0.86
N LEU A 212 13.74 -15.38 -0.06
CA LEU A 212 14.57 -14.96 1.07
C LEU A 212 14.73 -16.08 2.11
N ALA A 213 13.66 -16.84 2.41
CA ALA A 213 13.69 -17.95 3.34
C ALA A 213 14.56 -19.12 2.82
N LEU A 214 14.49 -19.46 1.53
CA LEU A 214 15.32 -20.49 0.90
C LEU A 214 16.82 -20.15 0.95
N PHE A 215 17.15 -18.85 0.84
CA PHE A 215 18.53 -18.39 1.03
C PHE A 215 18.92 -18.22 2.50
N GLY A 216 17.99 -18.44 3.45
CA GLY A 216 18.24 -18.31 4.89
C GLY A 216 18.38 -16.85 5.35
N VAL A 217 17.83 -15.87 4.59
CA VAL A 217 17.88 -14.44 4.99
C VAL A 217 16.96 -14.24 6.19
N GLU A 218 17.51 -13.60 7.23
CA GLU A 218 16.76 -13.24 8.44
C GLU A 218 15.56 -12.34 8.10
N PHE A 219 14.48 -12.45 8.87
CA PHE A 219 13.22 -11.69 8.68
C PHE A 219 12.52 -11.90 7.32
N ALA A 220 12.73 -13.01 6.63
CA ALA A 220 12.16 -13.30 5.31
C ALA A 220 10.64 -13.09 5.25
N ILE A 221 9.89 -13.47 6.30
CA ILE A 221 8.43 -13.28 6.39
C ILE A 221 8.08 -11.79 6.42
N VAL A 222 8.85 -10.98 7.16
CA VAL A 222 8.62 -9.53 7.26
C VAL A 222 8.88 -8.86 5.92
N PHE A 223 9.97 -9.24 5.24
CA PHE A 223 10.29 -8.70 3.92
C PHE A 223 9.29 -9.16 2.86
N GLY A 224 8.80 -10.38 2.94
CA GLY A 224 7.69 -10.84 2.10
C GLY A 224 6.41 -10.03 2.32
N PHE A 225 6.05 -9.74 3.57
CA PHE A 225 4.92 -8.89 3.88
C PHE A 225 5.14 -7.42 3.44
N LEU A 226 6.35 -6.91 3.62
CA LEU A 226 6.72 -5.58 3.13
C LEU A 226 6.62 -5.51 1.60
N ALA A 227 7.09 -6.55 0.90
CA ALA A 227 6.95 -6.68 -0.55
C ALA A 227 5.48 -6.71 -0.98
N PHE A 228 4.61 -7.44 -0.28
CA PHE A 228 3.16 -7.42 -0.50
C PHE A 228 2.58 -6.01 -0.39
N LEU A 229 2.87 -5.28 0.70
CA LEU A 229 2.35 -3.93 0.92
C LEU A 229 2.90 -2.92 -0.10
N LEU A 230 4.20 -2.94 -0.31
CA LEU A 230 4.86 -1.98 -1.20
C LEU A 230 4.54 -2.23 -2.66
N ASN A 231 4.19 -3.44 -3.07
CA ASN A 231 3.83 -3.75 -4.46
C ASN A 231 2.57 -3.04 -4.97
N TYR A 232 1.78 -2.42 -4.08
CA TYR A 232 0.74 -1.46 -4.48
C TYR A 232 1.32 -0.17 -5.05
N ILE A 233 2.58 0.16 -4.74
CA ILE A 233 3.31 1.35 -5.20
C ILE A 233 4.13 0.97 -6.45
N PRO A 234 3.77 1.41 -7.66
CA PRO A 234 4.49 1.04 -8.86
C PRO A 234 5.96 1.49 -8.83
N ASN A 235 6.85 0.63 -9.27
CA ASN A 235 8.30 0.82 -9.40
C ASN A 235 9.04 1.06 -8.07
N ILE A 236 8.58 2.00 -7.23
CA ILE A 236 9.19 2.29 -5.93
C ILE A 236 9.03 1.10 -4.98
N GLY A 237 7.84 0.48 -5.01
CA GLY A 237 7.52 -0.64 -4.12
C GLY A 237 8.47 -1.83 -4.31
N SER A 238 8.64 -2.29 -5.54
CA SER A 238 9.54 -3.39 -5.87
C SER A 238 11.00 -3.03 -5.57
N THR A 239 11.43 -1.81 -5.90
CA THR A 239 12.81 -1.36 -5.64
C THR A 239 13.11 -1.39 -4.13
N VAL A 240 12.25 -0.82 -3.30
CA VAL A 240 12.47 -0.78 -1.83
C VAL A 240 12.35 -2.16 -1.21
N SER A 241 11.35 -2.96 -1.63
CA SER A 241 11.15 -4.32 -1.11
C SER A 241 12.26 -5.29 -1.49
N THR A 242 13.03 -4.99 -2.54
CA THR A 242 14.20 -5.77 -2.94
C THR A 242 15.48 -5.21 -2.29
N ALA A 243 15.69 -3.90 -2.28
CA ALA A 243 16.92 -3.29 -1.79
C ALA A 243 17.14 -3.56 -0.29
N VAL A 244 16.11 -3.41 0.54
CA VAL A 244 16.25 -3.56 2.00
C VAL A 244 16.69 -4.99 2.40
N PRO A 245 16.05 -6.08 1.94
CA PRO A 245 16.50 -7.43 2.28
C PRO A 245 17.88 -7.77 1.71
N ILE A 246 18.28 -7.19 0.57
CA ILE A 246 19.63 -7.40 0.03
C ILE A 246 20.70 -6.78 0.93
N VAL A 247 20.45 -5.58 1.48
CA VAL A 247 21.36 -4.96 2.47
C VAL A 247 21.50 -5.86 3.71
N ILE A 248 20.39 -6.40 4.23
CA ILE A 248 20.43 -7.31 5.37
C ILE A 248 21.16 -8.63 5.02
N ALA A 249 20.89 -9.20 3.85
CA ALA A 249 21.61 -10.38 3.38
C ALA A 249 23.11 -10.13 3.24
N PHE A 250 23.51 -8.94 2.77
CA PHE A 250 24.92 -8.56 2.67
C PHE A 250 25.57 -8.48 4.06
N LEU A 251 24.91 -7.83 5.00
CA LEU A 251 25.37 -7.76 6.39
C LEU A 251 25.44 -9.15 7.03
N GLN A 252 24.47 -10.04 6.75
CA GLN A 252 24.40 -11.38 7.33
C GLN A 252 25.50 -12.31 6.81
N TYR A 253 25.81 -12.26 5.51
CA TYR A 253 26.68 -13.24 4.86
C TYR A 253 28.08 -12.71 4.48
N GLY A 254 28.26 -11.41 4.37
CA GLY A 254 29.49 -10.80 3.83
C GLY A 254 29.83 -11.22 2.39
N SER A 255 28.89 -11.85 1.67
CA SER A 255 29.14 -12.45 0.36
C SER A 255 28.38 -11.72 -0.74
N VAL A 256 29.11 -10.97 -1.57
CA VAL A 256 28.58 -10.25 -2.73
C VAL A 256 27.90 -11.21 -3.72
N LEU A 257 28.50 -12.39 -3.96
CA LEU A 257 27.94 -13.35 -4.92
C LEU A 257 26.56 -13.87 -4.47
N ARG A 258 26.39 -14.14 -3.18
CA ARG A 258 25.10 -14.59 -2.62
C ARG A 258 24.05 -13.49 -2.73
N CYS A 259 24.43 -12.24 -2.42
CA CYS A 259 23.53 -11.09 -2.56
C CYS A 259 23.10 -10.86 -4.01
N LEU A 260 24.03 -10.95 -4.97
CA LEU A 260 23.74 -10.83 -6.40
C LEU A 260 22.82 -11.96 -6.88
N SER A 261 22.99 -13.20 -6.37
CA SER A 261 22.10 -14.31 -6.70
C SER A 261 20.67 -14.07 -6.21
N ILE A 262 20.51 -13.62 -4.96
CA ILE A 262 19.19 -13.27 -4.41
C ILE A 262 18.57 -12.11 -5.22
N LEU A 263 19.34 -11.05 -5.47
CA LEU A 263 18.91 -9.90 -6.25
C LEU A 263 18.42 -10.31 -7.64
N ALA A 264 19.21 -11.12 -8.35
CA ALA A 264 18.89 -11.57 -9.70
C ALA A 264 17.57 -12.37 -9.72
N ILE A 265 17.38 -13.29 -8.78
CA ILE A 265 16.16 -14.10 -8.70
C ILE A 265 14.95 -13.23 -8.35
N VAL A 266 15.05 -12.37 -7.33
CA VAL A 266 13.93 -11.50 -6.93
C VAL A 266 13.55 -10.56 -8.06
N VAL A 267 14.52 -9.87 -8.69
CA VAL A 267 14.27 -8.94 -9.80
C VAL A 267 13.67 -9.67 -11.02
N LEU A 268 14.16 -10.87 -11.34
CA LEU A 268 13.59 -11.68 -12.42
C LEU A 268 12.12 -12.02 -12.17
N LEU A 269 11.80 -12.47 -10.95
CA LEU A 269 10.44 -12.85 -10.58
C LEU A 269 9.52 -11.63 -10.49
N ASP A 270 9.98 -10.51 -9.92
CA ASP A 270 9.24 -9.24 -9.88
C ASP A 270 8.89 -8.75 -11.30
N ASN A 271 9.86 -8.78 -12.22
CA ASN A 271 9.62 -8.39 -13.61
C ASN A 271 8.66 -9.34 -14.32
N LEU A 272 8.78 -10.65 -14.09
CA LEU A 272 7.87 -11.64 -14.65
C LEU A 272 6.43 -11.40 -14.18
N MET A 273 6.25 -11.13 -12.89
CA MET A 273 4.94 -10.85 -12.29
C MET A 273 4.38 -9.50 -12.74
N GLY A 274 5.14 -8.41 -12.56
CA GLY A 274 4.66 -7.05 -12.76
C GLY A 274 4.55 -6.63 -14.24
N ASN A 275 5.49 -7.05 -15.09
CA ASN A 275 5.56 -6.60 -16.48
C ASN A 275 4.89 -7.57 -17.47
N PHE A 276 4.78 -8.87 -17.15
CA PHE A 276 4.20 -9.86 -18.07
C PHE A 276 2.85 -10.41 -17.56
N LEU A 277 2.78 -10.88 -16.32
CA LEU A 277 1.59 -11.56 -15.84
C LEU A 277 0.51 -10.56 -15.44
N GLU A 278 0.81 -9.58 -14.60
CA GLU A 278 -0.18 -8.60 -14.11
C GLU A 278 -0.94 -7.92 -15.27
N PRO A 279 -0.30 -7.38 -16.34
CA PRO A 279 -1.01 -6.77 -17.46
C PRO A 279 -1.89 -7.74 -18.25
N ARG A 280 -1.50 -9.00 -18.36
CA ARG A 280 -2.31 -10.03 -19.04
C ARG A 280 -3.65 -10.28 -18.35
N PHE A 281 -3.65 -10.32 -17.01
CA PHE A 281 -4.86 -10.53 -16.22
C PHE A 281 -5.70 -9.26 -16.06
N MET A 282 -5.06 -8.09 -16.04
CA MET A 282 -5.76 -6.81 -16.04
C MET A 282 -6.46 -6.48 -17.36
N GLY A 283 -6.10 -7.15 -18.47
CA GLY A 283 -6.64 -6.91 -19.80
C GLY A 283 -6.17 -5.57 -20.38
N LYS A 284 -7.06 -4.85 -21.09
CA LYS A 284 -6.82 -3.45 -21.48
C LYS A 284 -6.75 -2.64 -20.19
N GLY A 285 -5.59 -2.68 -19.53
CA GLY A 285 -5.37 -2.17 -18.19
C GLY A 285 -5.81 -0.71 -18.07
N LEU A 286 -5.91 -0.24 -16.86
CA LEU A 286 -6.31 1.15 -16.57
C LEU A 286 -5.46 2.19 -17.29
N GLY A 287 -4.32 1.79 -17.88
CA GLY A 287 -3.47 2.61 -18.74
C GLY A 287 -3.17 3.98 -18.11
N LEU A 288 -2.93 4.01 -16.79
CA LEU A 288 -2.56 5.25 -16.12
C LEU A 288 -1.24 5.78 -16.67
N SER A 289 -1.17 7.07 -16.94
CA SER A 289 0.08 7.72 -17.32
C SER A 289 1.11 7.59 -16.19
N PRO A 290 2.38 7.22 -16.49
CA PRO A 290 3.44 7.14 -15.48
C PRO A 290 3.63 8.44 -14.71
N LEU A 291 3.52 9.57 -15.39
CA LEU A 291 3.60 10.90 -14.76
C LEU A 291 2.50 11.10 -13.71
N LEU A 292 1.27 10.70 -14.04
CA LEU A 292 0.14 10.79 -13.11
C LEU A 292 0.33 9.89 -11.89
N VAL A 293 0.88 8.70 -12.08
CA VAL A 293 1.17 7.77 -10.98
C VAL A 293 2.20 8.36 -10.02
N ILE A 294 3.30 8.95 -10.56
CA ILE A 294 4.34 9.60 -9.74
C ILE A 294 3.75 10.81 -9.01
N PHE A 295 3.00 11.66 -9.73
CA PHE A 295 2.36 12.82 -9.11
C PHE A 295 1.39 12.41 -7.98
N SER A 296 0.57 11.40 -8.24
CA SER A 296 -0.35 10.84 -7.24
C SER A 296 0.40 10.32 -6.00
N LEU A 297 1.51 9.62 -6.21
CA LEU A 297 2.32 9.10 -5.14
C LEU A 297 2.89 10.20 -4.25
N ILE A 298 3.41 11.28 -4.87
CA ILE A 298 3.93 12.44 -4.13
C ILE A 298 2.80 13.13 -3.38
N PHE A 299 1.66 13.35 -4.04
CA PHE A 299 0.49 14.04 -3.46
C PHE A 299 -0.10 13.28 -2.26
N TRP A 300 -0.43 12.00 -2.42
CA TRP A 300 -0.99 11.19 -1.34
C TRP A 300 0.03 10.86 -0.25
N GLY A 301 1.31 10.76 -0.64
CA GLY A 301 2.42 10.64 0.30
C GLY A 301 2.58 11.87 1.18
N TRP A 302 2.45 13.06 0.61
CA TRP A 302 2.46 14.33 1.36
C TRP A 302 1.25 14.47 2.28
N LEU A 303 0.07 14.06 1.82
CA LEU A 303 -1.18 14.13 2.60
C LEU A 303 -1.20 13.15 3.77
N TRP A 304 -0.93 11.88 3.52
CA TRP A 304 -1.16 10.80 4.49
C TRP A 304 0.09 10.00 4.83
N GLY A 305 1.25 10.30 4.26
CA GLY A 305 2.51 9.59 4.47
C GLY A 305 2.56 8.25 3.72
N ILE A 306 3.32 7.28 4.22
CA ILE A 306 3.49 5.95 3.59
C ILE A 306 2.16 5.26 3.29
N PRO A 307 1.16 5.25 4.20
CA PRO A 307 -0.16 4.68 3.88
C PRO A 307 -0.85 5.36 2.69
N GLY A 308 -0.65 6.67 2.52
CA GLY A 308 -1.16 7.40 1.36
C GLY A 308 -0.48 6.99 0.06
N MET A 309 0.83 6.75 0.09
CA MET A 309 1.57 6.23 -1.07
C MET A 309 1.03 4.87 -1.52
N VAL A 310 0.75 3.96 -0.58
CA VAL A 310 0.18 2.63 -0.88
C VAL A 310 -1.19 2.75 -1.55
N LEU A 311 -2.04 3.66 -1.07
CA LEU A 311 -3.37 3.88 -1.63
C LEU A 311 -3.38 4.76 -2.88
N SER A 312 -2.27 5.43 -3.24
CA SER A 312 -2.22 6.40 -4.34
C SER A 312 -2.68 5.82 -5.68
N THR A 313 -2.13 4.70 -6.08
CA THR A 313 -2.48 4.04 -7.34
C THR A 313 -3.90 3.49 -7.36
N PRO A 314 -4.38 2.77 -6.34
CA PRO A 314 -5.78 2.39 -6.22
C PRO A 314 -6.75 3.57 -6.30
N ILE A 315 -6.46 4.68 -5.61
CA ILE A 315 -7.32 5.87 -5.65
C ILE A 315 -7.38 6.44 -7.06
N MET A 316 -6.23 6.60 -7.74
CA MET A 316 -6.20 7.10 -9.11
C MET A 316 -6.88 6.16 -10.10
N ALA A 317 -6.77 4.86 -9.88
CA ALA A 317 -7.49 3.86 -10.66
C ALA A 317 -9.02 4.03 -10.53
N VAL A 318 -9.49 4.20 -9.29
CA VAL A 318 -10.92 4.46 -9.02
C VAL A 318 -11.36 5.76 -9.67
N ILE A 319 -10.61 6.85 -9.51
CA ILE A 319 -10.91 8.15 -10.14
C ILE A 319 -11.01 8.00 -11.66
N LYS A 320 -10.05 7.33 -12.29
CA LYS A 320 -10.07 7.10 -13.74
C LYS A 320 -11.27 6.27 -14.18
N ILE A 321 -11.60 5.19 -13.47
CA ILE A 321 -12.78 4.37 -13.76
C ILE A 321 -14.05 5.21 -13.69
N VAL A 322 -14.20 6.05 -12.66
CA VAL A 322 -15.34 6.95 -12.53
C VAL A 322 -15.39 7.93 -13.70
N CYS A 323 -14.28 8.60 -13.98
CA CYS A 323 -14.20 9.58 -15.09
C CYS A 323 -14.50 8.93 -16.45
N ALA A 324 -14.04 7.71 -16.71
CA ALA A 324 -14.27 7.01 -17.97
C ALA A 324 -15.73 6.60 -18.18
N ASN A 325 -16.47 6.37 -17.10
CA ASN A 325 -17.89 5.96 -17.18
C ASN A 325 -18.89 7.12 -17.09
N VAL A 326 -18.46 8.33 -16.70
CA VAL A 326 -19.28 9.55 -16.65
C VAL A 326 -19.01 10.37 -17.92
N PRO A 327 -20.00 10.59 -18.81
CA PRO A 327 -19.78 11.21 -20.11
C PRO A 327 -19.11 12.59 -20.04
N SER A 328 -19.48 13.45 -19.07
CA SER A 328 -18.91 14.79 -18.86
C SER A 328 -17.45 14.77 -18.37
N LEU A 329 -16.97 13.65 -17.81
CA LEU A 329 -15.62 13.49 -17.26
C LEU A 329 -14.68 12.69 -18.16
N ARG A 330 -15.17 12.18 -19.31
CA ARG A 330 -14.34 11.41 -20.25
C ARG A 330 -13.05 12.10 -20.68
N PRO A 331 -13.04 13.41 -20.99
CA PRO A 331 -11.79 14.09 -21.33
C PRO A 331 -10.73 14.00 -20.22
N VAL A 332 -11.17 14.05 -18.96
CA VAL A 332 -10.27 13.87 -17.80
C VAL A 332 -9.69 12.44 -17.79
N ALA A 333 -10.51 11.42 -18.07
CA ALA A 333 -10.03 10.04 -18.13
C ALA A 333 -9.01 9.82 -19.27
N GLU A 334 -9.18 10.52 -20.40
CA GLU A 334 -8.21 10.49 -21.51
C GLU A 334 -6.89 11.15 -21.13
N LEU A 335 -6.91 12.31 -20.46
CA LEU A 335 -5.71 12.96 -19.94
C LEU A 335 -4.96 12.10 -18.88
N MET A 336 -5.68 11.23 -18.16
CA MET A 336 -5.11 10.29 -17.21
C MET A 336 -4.50 9.06 -17.88
N SER A 337 -4.69 8.89 -19.17
CA SER A 337 -4.24 7.74 -19.96
C SER A 337 -2.81 7.91 -20.48
N LYS A 338 -2.17 6.76 -20.84
CA LYS A 338 -0.90 6.77 -21.57
C LYS A 338 -1.07 7.38 -22.94
#